data_14bf7c7b7616ad087b54ba6b66c10eb7
#
_entry.id   14bf7c7b7616ad087b54ba6b66c10eb7
#
_cell.length_a   1.000
_cell.length_b   1.000
_cell.length_c   1.000
_cell.angle_alpha   90.00
_cell.angle_beta   90.00
_cell.angle_gamma   90.00
#
_symmetry.space_group_name_H-M   'P 1'
#
loop_
_entity.id
_entity.type
_entity.pdbx_description
1 polymer ?
#
loop_
_entity_poly.entity_id
_entity_poly.type
_entity_poly.pdbx_seq_one_letter_code
_entity_poly.pdbx_strand_id
1 'polypeptide(L)'
;MIITTTMHIENKPVQEYKGIVFGEVVEGRNFVKDFMSGIRDIVGGRSGSYEDSLMSARQAALDGMSQRASKMGANAIIGVSFQYSTVGAQNGMLMITCNGTAVVV
;
A
#
# COMPACT_ATOMS: atom_id res chain seq x y z
N MET A 1 -6.91 -9.28 10.45
CA MET A 1 -6.27 -9.97 9.30
C MET A 1 -4.76 -9.84 9.40
N ILE A 2 -4.02 -10.91 9.21
CA ILE A 2 -2.57 -10.87 9.16
C ILE A 2 -2.14 -10.47 7.76
N ILE A 3 -1.33 -9.42 7.64
CA ILE A 3 -0.81 -8.94 6.36
C ILE A 3 0.72 -8.92 6.49
N THR A 4 1.40 -9.61 5.59
CA THR A 4 2.85 -9.77 5.69
C THR A 4 3.52 -9.80 4.32
N THR A 5 4.75 -9.32 4.27
CA THR A 5 5.57 -9.42 3.05
C THR A 5 6.24 -10.80 2.92
N THR A 6 6.23 -11.59 3.98
CA THR A 6 6.79 -12.95 3.93
C THR A 6 5.88 -13.89 3.15
N MET A 7 6.45 -14.96 2.63
CA MET A 7 5.70 -15.97 1.90
C MET A 7 5.06 -16.98 2.81
N HIS A 8 5.42 -16.99 4.08
CA HIS A 8 4.92 -17.91 5.08
C HIS A 8 4.62 -17.18 6.38
N ILE A 9 3.64 -17.66 7.11
CA ILE A 9 3.35 -17.21 8.47
C ILE A 9 3.70 -18.38 9.41
N GLU A 10 4.60 -18.12 10.34
CA GLU A 10 5.08 -19.15 11.26
C GLU A 10 3.92 -19.75 12.05
N ASN A 11 3.87 -21.08 12.16
CA ASN A 11 2.84 -21.84 12.86
C ASN A 11 1.43 -21.70 12.27
N LYS A 12 1.30 -21.14 11.08
CA LYS A 12 0.02 -20.97 10.40
C LYS A 12 0.14 -21.36 8.93
N PRO A 13 0.20 -22.67 8.62
CA PRO A 13 0.29 -23.09 7.23
C PRO A 13 -0.94 -22.69 6.44
N VAL A 14 -0.76 -22.42 5.16
CA VAL A 14 -1.86 -22.06 4.27
C VAL A 14 -2.77 -23.28 4.09
N GLN A 15 -4.05 -23.10 4.38
CA GLN A 15 -5.07 -24.11 4.19
C GLN A 15 -5.77 -23.95 2.85
N GLU A 16 -5.89 -22.70 2.36
CA GLU A 16 -6.55 -22.43 1.11
C GLU A 16 -6.01 -21.14 0.51
N TYR A 17 -5.72 -21.16 -0.79
CA TYR A 17 -5.36 -19.96 -1.56
C TYR A 17 -6.62 -19.39 -2.15
N LYS A 18 -6.91 -18.13 -1.87
CA LYS A 18 -8.08 -17.43 -2.43
C LYS A 18 -7.77 -16.70 -3.71
N GLY A 19 -6.50 -16.36 -3.94
CA GLY A 19 -6.07 -15.69 -5.16
C GLY A 19 -5.32 -14.40 -4.92
N ILE A 20 -5.01 -13.72 -6.00
CA ILE A 20 -4.29 -12.45 -5.98
C ILE A 20 -5.25 -11.35 -5.55
N VAL A 21 -4.78 -10.48 -4.67
CA VAL A 21 -5.55 -9.35 -4.20
C VAL A 21 -4.73 -8.07 -4.34
N PHE A 22 -5.40 -6.97 -4.61
CA PHE A 22 -4.78 -5.67 -4.86
C PHE A 22 -5.41 -4.62 -3.97
N GLY A 23 -4.62 -3.58 -3.69
CA GLY A 23 -5.10 -2.35 -3.11
C GLY A 23 -4.44 -1.18 -3.83
N GLU A 24 -5.13 -0.08 -4.00
CA GLU A 24 -4.58 1.08 -4.65
C GLU A 24 -5.15 2.36 -4.06
N VAL A 25 -4.32 3.40 -4.12
CA VAL A 25 -4.72 4.76 -3.78
C VAL A 25 -4.12 5.69 -4.82
N VAL A 26 -4.91 6.64 -5.29
CA VAL A 26 -4.44 7.69 -6.20
C VAL A 26 -4.66 9.02 -5.50
N GLU A 27 -3.57 9.74 -5.29
CA GLU A 27 -3.59 11.06 -4.66
C GLU A 27 -3.41 12.13 -5.73
N GLY A 28 -4.20 13.19 -5.59
CA GLY A 28 -4.26 14.23 -6.58
C GLY A 28 -3.07 15.20 -6.56
N ARG A 29 -3.19 16.22 -7.41
CA ARG A 29 -2.12 17.19 -7.66
C ARG A 29 -1.58 17.86 -6.40
N ASN A 30 -2.43 18.20 -5.45
CA ASN A 30 -1.99 18.87 -4.24
C ASN A 30 -1.09 17.96 -3.40
N PHE A 31 -1.42 16.68 -3.31
CA PHE A 31 -0.59 15.70 -2.61
C PHE A 31 0.80 15.61 -3.23
N VAL A 32 0.86 15.49 -4.57
CA VAL A 32 2.14 15.40 -5.27
C VAL A 32 2.95 16.67 -5.09
N LYS A 33 2.29 17.84 -5.15
CA LYS A 33 2.95 19.13 -4.95
C LYS A 33 3.55 19.20 -3.54
N ASP A 34 2.79 18.82 -2.53
CA ASP A 34 3.26 18.83 -1.15
C ASP A 34 4.43 17.84 -0.96
N PHE A 35 4.32 16.68 -1.59
CA PHE A 35 5.36 15.67 -1.60
C PHE A 35 6.67 16.22 -2.20
N MET A 36 6.60 16.83 -3.36
CA MET A 36 7.77 17.39 -4.04
C MET A 36 8.35 18.59 -3.29
N SER A 37 7.48 19.43 -2.73
CA SER A 37 7.91 20.56 -1.90
C SER A 37 8.62 20.08 -0.66
N GLY A 38 8.11 19.04 -0.02
CA GLY A 38 8.74 18.43 1.14
C GLY A 38 10.16 17.95 0.83
N ILE A 39 10.37 17.34 -0.33
CA ILE A 39 11.71 16.91 -0.75
C ILE A 39 12.64 18.11 -0.94
N ARG A 40 12.16 19.18 -1.56
CA ARG A 40 12.96 20.39 -1.80
C ARG A 40 13.33 21.09 -0.50
N ASP A 41 12.42 21.08 0.46
CA ASP A 41 12.58 21.80 1.72
C ASP A 41 13.37 21.00 2.74
N ILE A 42 13.71 19.75 2.45
CA ILE A 42 14.57 18.95 3.32
C ILE A 42 16.01 19.44 3.18
N VAL A 43 16.34 20.43 3.97
CA VAL A 43 17.72 20.89 4.10
C VAL A 43 18.24 20.30 5.42
N GLY A 44 18.73 19.07 5.35
CA GLY A 44 19.33 18.41 6.51
C GLY A 44 18.32 17.84 7.51
N GLY A 45 17.07 17.59 7.10
CA GLY A 45 16.07 17.07 8.01
C GLY A 45 14.87 16.44 7.29
N ARG A 46 14.00 15.83 8.08
CA ARG A 46 12.79 15.19 7.58
C ARG A 46 11.62 16.17 7.53
N SER A 47 10.78 16.00 6.51
CA SER A 47 9.49 16.69 6.46
C SER A 47 8.43 15.77 7.10
N GLY A 48 7.97 16.11 8.30
CA GLY A 48 6.97 15.32 8.99
C GLY A 48 5.65 15.20 8.23
N SER A 49 5.17 16.30 7.64
CA SER A 49 3.91 16.28 6.90
C SER A 49 3.99 15.40 5.65
N TYR A 50 5.14 15.38 4.99
CA TYR A 50 5.40 14.52 3.86
C TYR A 50 5.36 13.04 4.25
N GLU A 51 6.06 12.69 5.34
CA GLU A 51 6.08 11.31 5.83
C GLU A 51 4.69 10.85 6.26
N ASP A 52 3.94 11.71 6.94
CA ASP A 52 2.59 11.41 7.38
C ASP A 52 1.64 11.17 6.20
N SER A 53 1.74 11.97 5.14
CA SER A 53 0.93 11.80 3.94
C SER A 53 1.23 10.48 3.24
N LEU A 54 2.51 10.14 3.14
CA LEU A 54 2.93 8.88 2.51
C LEU A 54 2.48 7.68 3.34
N MET A 55 2.60 7.75 4.66
CA MET A 55 2.14 6.69 5.55
C MET A 55 0.64 6.50 5.44
N SER A 56 -0.13 7.59 5.41
CA SER A 56 -1.58 7.54 5.28
C SER A 56 -1.99 6.91 3.94
N ALA A 57 -1.31 7.26 2.86
CA ALA A 57 -1.61 6.70 1.54
C ALA A 57 -1.31 5.20 1.49
N ARG A 58 -0.18 4.77 2.06
CA ARG A 58 0.13 3.34 2.15
C ARG A 58 -0.91 2.59 2.96
N GLN A 59 -1.32 3.16 4.09
CA GLN A 59 -2.32 2.52 4.95
C GLN A 59 -3.66 2.41 4.23
N ALA A 60 -4.06 3.43 3.47
CA ALA A 60 -5.29 3.39 2.68
C ALA A 60 -5.26 2.28 1.64
N ALA A 61 -4.11 2.09 0.96
CA ALA A 61 -3.96 1.00 0.01
C ALA A 61 -4.07 -0.37 0.70
N LEU A 62 -3.42 -0.53 1.86
CA LEU A 62 -3.51 -1.77 2.65
C LEU A 62 -4.94 -2.04 3.12
N ASP A 63 -5.64 -1.02 3.58
CA ASP A 63 -7.02 -1.17 4.05
C ASP A 63 -7.94 -1.64 2.91
N GLY A 64 -7.77 -1.05 1.73
CA GLY A 64 -8.54 -1.48 0.55
C GLY A 64 -8.26 -2.92 0.16
N MET A 65 -7.00 -3.32 0.18
CA MET A 65 -6.59 -4.69 -0.11
C MET A 65 -7.17 -5.66 0.93
N SER A 66 -7.10 -5.29 2.21
CA SER A 66 -7.63 -6.09 3.31
C SER A 66 -9.13 -6.31 3.19
N GLN A 67 -9.88 -5.26 2.85
CA GLN A 67 -11.33 -5.37 2.65
C GLN A 67 -11.66 -6.33 1.51
N ARG A 68 -10.94 -6.24 0.41
CA ARG A 68 -11.14 -7.14 -0.73
C ARG A 68 -10.82 -8.59 -0.37
N ALA A 69 -9.73 -8.81 0.36
CA ALA A 69 -9.37 -10.15 0.82
C ALA A 69 -10.43 -10.73 1.75
N SER A 70 -10.97 -9.93 2.65
CA SER A 70 -12.05 -10.36 3.54
C SER A 70 -13.28 -10.80 2.76
N LYS A 71 -13.64 -10.08 1.71
CA LYS A 71 -14.76 -10.44 0.84
C LYS A 71 -14.52 -11.76 0.10
N MET A 72 -13.26 -12.11 -0.15
CA MET A 72 -12.89 -13.39 -0.74
C MET A 72 -12.93 -14.54 0.26
N GLY A 73 -13.13 -14.25 1.53
CA GLY A 73 -13.13 -15.26 2.60
C GLY A 73 -11.75 -15.53 3.17
N ALA A 74 -10.77 -14.71 2.88
CA ALA A 74 -9.41 -14.85 3.41
C ALA A 74 -9.30 -14.29 4.82
N ASN A 75 -8.33 -14.81 5.58
CA ASN A 75 -7.99 -14.27 6.89
C ASN A 75 -6.52 -13.80 6.97
N ALA A 76 -5.79 -13.89 5.88
CA ALA A 76 -4.42 -13.40 5.82
C ALA A 76 -4.05 -13.04 4.38
N ILE A 77 -3.03 -12.19 4.24
CA ILE A 77 -2.45 -11.83 2.95
C ILE A 77 -0.94 -12.00 3.09
N ILE A 78 -0.36 -12.82 2.22
CA ILE A 78 1.08 -13.10 2.22
C ILE A 78 1.73 -12.55 0.96
N GLY A 79 3.05 -12.40 0.98
CA GLY A 79 3.83 -11.97 -0.16
C GLY A 79 3.48 -10.55 -0.62
N VAL A 80 3.15 -9.66 0.31
CA VAL A 80 2.71 -8.30 -0.04
C VAL A 80 3.89 -7.49 -0.57
N SER A 81 3.66 -6.76 -1.64
CA SER A 81 4.60 -5.79 -2.19
C SER A 81 3.89 -4.48 -2.53
N PHE A 82 4.67 -3.41 -2.58
CA PHE A 82 4.19 -2.06 -2.89
C PHE A 82 4.88 -1.54 -4.14
N GLN A 83 4.15 -0.80 -4.94
CA GLN A 83 4.68 -0.03 -6.05
C GLN A 83 4.20 1.41 -5.94
N TYR A 84 5.04 2.33 -6.41
CA TYR A 84 4.77 3.76 -6.43
C TYR A 84 4.99 4.26 -7.84
N SER A 85 4.06 5.07 -8.34
CA SER A 85 4.22 5.68 -9.66
C SER A 85 3.51 7.03 -9.70
N THR A 86 3.99 7.90 -10.59
CA THR A 86 3.30 9.14 -10.90
C THR A 86 2.47 8.92 -12.16
N VAL A 87 1.25 9.44 -12.16
CA VAL A 87 0.31 9.26 -13.27
C VAL A 87 -0.34 10.60 -13.61
N GLY A 88 -0.95 10.65 -14.78
CA GLY A 88 -1.66 11.83 -15.23
C GLY A 88 -0.78 12.84 -15.97
N ALA A 89 -1.39 13.91 -16.49
CA ALA A 89 -0.69 14.95 -17.21
C ALA A 89 0.32 15.64 -16.29
N GLN A 90 1.55 15.77 -16.75
CA GLN A 90 2.65 16.41 -16.01
C GLN A 90 2.94 15.73 -14.67
N ASN A 91 2.66 14.41 -14.58
CA ASN A 91 2.85 13.65 -13.35
C ASN A 91 2.13 14.29 -12.16
N GLY A 92 0.88 14.77 -12.39
CA GLY A 92 0.12 15.50 -11.39
C GLY A 92 -0.50 14.62 -10.29
N MET A 93 -0.37 13.31 -10.38
CA MET A 93 -0.94 12.37 -9.40
C MET A 93 0.07 11.32 -9.00
N LEU A 94 0.01 10.93 -7.73
CA LEU A 94 0.80 9.82 -7.19
C LEU A 94 -0.13 8.62 -7.02
N MET A 95 0.30 7.48 -7.54
CA MET A 95 -0.42 6.22 -7.37
C MET A 95 0.42 5.27 -6.51
N ILE A 96 -0.19 4.74 -5.46
CA ILE A 96 0.41 3.72 -4.62
C ILE A 96 -0.43 2.46 -4.78
N THR A 97 0.21 1.38 -5.17
CA THR A 97 -0.46 0.08 -5.30
C THR A 97 0.22 -0.93 -4.40
N CYS A 98 -0.55 -1.88 -3.92
CA CYS A 98 -0.03 -3.04 -3.23
C CYS A 98 -0.73 -4.28 -3.76
N ASN A 99 -0.06 -5.40 -3.66
CA ASN A 99 -0.63 -6.68 -4.02
C ASN A 99 -0.11 -7.78 -3.11
N GLY A 100 -0.80 -8.89 -3.13
CA GLY A 100 -0.40 -10.05 -2.36
C GLY A 100 -1.30 -11.23 -2.67
N THR A 101 -1.11 -12.31 -1.95
CA THR A 101 -1.93 -13.51 -2.08
C THR A 101 -2.86 -13.62 -0.87
N ALA A 102 -4.15 -13.59 -1.14
CA ALA A 102 -5.16 -13.79 -0.09
C ALA A 102 -5.25 -15.29 0.23
N VAL A 103 -5.17 -15.63 1.49
CA VAL A 103 -5.13 -17.01 1.94
C VAL A 103 -5.99 -17.21 3.19
N VAL A 104 -6.31 -18.48 3.46
CA VAL A 104 -6.83 -18.91 4.74
C VAL A 104 -5.72 -19.69 5.45
N VAL A 105 -5.43 -19.25 6.64
CA VAL A 105 -4.46 -19.91 7.51
C VAL A 105 -5.10 -20.41 8.78
#